data_9825e595c9acb468f18e9f20d08ae7b8
#
_entry.id   9825e595c9acb468f18e9f20d08ae7b8
#
_cell.length_a   1.000
_cell.length_b   1.000
_cell.length_c   1.000
_cell.angle_alpha   90.00
_cell.angle_beta   90.00
_cell.angle_gamma   90.00
#
_symmetry.space_group_name_H-M   'P 1'
#
loop_
_entity.id
_entity.type
_entity.pdbx_description
1 polymer ?
#
loop_
_entity_poly.entity_id
_entity_poly.type
_entity_poly.pdbx_seq_one_letter_code
_entity_poly.pdbx_strand_id
1 'polypeptide(L)'
;MSLLLKTHFKLAKTSIKENRTRSFLTCLGIAIGVASIILILSLTGSISNLVKSEINEIGSDLMVVRPSSTKDSVTNIVEELTSAHSFQNSTLAISDTDVIKKNENITAAAPIAISSNTVISEKNTIDSVTILGTNLDLIKIESLPIRFGAFLTESNEDNSVVLGHTLSLALFNTINSTVGKTITIMGEKYMVVGVLDKIDKTVSFNNVDYDNALIMDIKNLNKATGSTQIQQINIKVSNTDSLPTVKEEITKALVEQKHGDTNFSVAYGDDITHPASSLFSIVSGMLALVAGISLIVGGIGVMNIMLVSVAERTHEIGIRKAVGASSRNVLIQFLFESLILSVLGGLFGLVLGYFLAFLLSTITPFMPYISWQIIAITFLTTIVVGILFGIYPAIKAASKDSIESLKHYR
;
A
#
# COMPACT_ATOMS: atom_id res chain seq x y z
N MET A 1 -36.25 -15.77 24.61
CA MET A 1 -35.47 -15.24 23.47
C MET A 1 -34.47 -16.27 22.89
N SER A 2 -33.78 -17.07 23.69
CA SER A 2 -32.82 -18.08 23.22
C SER A 2 -33.44 -19.27 22.46
N LEU A 3 -34.65 -19.73 22.83
CA LEU A 3 -35.34 -20.85 22.17
C LEU A 3 -35.81 -20.49 20.74
N LEU A 4 -36.32 -19.26 20.53
CA LEU A 4 -36.72 -18.78 19.21
C LEU A 4 -35.55 -18.67 18.24
N LEU A 5 -34.39 -18.16 18.69
CA LEU A 5 -33.15 -18.09 17.91
C LEU A 5 -32.66 -19.48 17.46
N LYS A 6 -32.69 -20.47 18.37
CA LYS A 6 -32.31 -21.86 18.02
C LYS A 6 -33.22 -22.47 16.97
N THR A 7 -34.54 -22.18 17.06
CA THR A 7 -35.56 -22.68 16.11
C THR A 7 -35.36 -22.05 14.72
N HIS A 8 -35.12 -20.73 14.66
CA HIS A 8 -34.84 -20.02 13.41
C HIS A 8 -33.55 -20.48 12.74
N PHE A 9 -32.49 -20.74 13.53
CA PHE A 9 -31.26 -21.28 13.02
C PHE A 9 -31.43 -22.70 12.42
N LYS A 10 -32.21 -23.56 13.10
CA LYS A 10 -32.49 -24.92 12.64
C LYS A 10 -33.31 -24.92 11.34
N LEU A 11 -34.29 -24.04 11.23
CA LEU A 11 -35.11 -23.87 10.02
C LEU A 11 -34.27 -23.35 8.84
N ALA A 12 -33.42 -22.36 9.06
CA ALA A 12 -32.51 -21.83 8.03
C ALA A 12 -31.52 -22.89 7.52
N LYS A 13 -30.98 -23.70 8.43
CA LYS A 13 -30.08 -24.83 8.06
C LYS A 13 -30.79 -25.86 7.18
N THR A 14 -32.05 -26.17 7.44
CA THR A 14 -32.85 -27.12 6.63
C THR A 14 -33.12 -26.54 5.26
N SER A 15 -33.51 -25.28 5.15
CA SER A 15 -33.76 -24.57 3.90
C SER A 15 -32.55 -24.56 2.98
N ILE A 16 -31.35 -24.27 3.53
CA ILE A 16 -30.08 -24.29 2.78
C ILE A 16 -29.77 -25.69 2.24
N LYS A 17 -30.14 -26.72 2.99
CA LYS A 17 -29.87 -28.13 2.62
C LYS A 17 -30.78 -28.63 1.50
N GLU A 18 -32.00 -28.10 1.38
CA GLU A 18 -32.96 -28.48 0.34
C GLU A 18 -32.61 -27.93 -1.04
N ASN A 19 -32.01 -26.73 -1.12
CA ASN A 19 -31.59 -26.07 -2.37
C ASN A 19 -30.09 -25.81 -2.47
N ARG A 20 -29.27 -26.85 -2.35
CA ARG A 20 -27.81 -26.76 -2.19
C ARG A 20 -27.09 -26.00 -3.30
N THR A 21 -27.40 -26.28 -4.57
CA THR A 21 -26.73 -25.63 -5.72
C THR A 21 -27.00 -24.14 -5.76
N ARG A 22 -28.24 -23.74 -5.50
CA ARG A 22 -28.65 -22.34 -5.51
C ARG A 22 -28.04 -21.57 -4.35
N SER A 23 -28.10 -22.14 -3.13
CA SER A 23 -27.48 -21.55 -1.94
C SER A 23 -25.95 -21.45 -2.08
N PHE A 24 -25.32 -22.44 -2.69
CA PHE A 24 -23.88 -22.41 -2.96
C PHE A 24 -23.49 -21.28 -3.92
N LEU A 25 -24.19 -21.13 -5.05
CA LEU A 25 -23.93 -20.06 -6.03
C LEU A 25 -24.07 -18.67 -5.42
N THR A 26 -25.05 -18.49 -4.52
CA THR A 26 -25.25 -17.21 -3.84
C THR A 26 -24.18 -16.93 -2.80
N CYS A 27 -23.85 -17.93 -1.99
CA CYS A 27 -22.72 -17.82 -1.05
C CYS A 27 -21.41 -17.54 -1.78
N LEU A 28 -21.22 -18.12 -2.98
CA LEU A 28 -20.05 -17.87 -3.81
C LEU A 28 -19.97 -16.41 -4.26
N GLY A 29 -21.10 -15.81 -4.71
CA GLY A 29 -21.13 -14.40 -5.10
C GLY A 29 -20.74 -13.46 -3.96
N ILE A 30 -21.28 -13.68 -2.75
CA ILE A 30 -20.89 -12.93 -1.55
C ILE A 30 -19.43 -13.21 -1.19
N ALA A 31 -19.01 -14.47 -1.26
CA ALA A 31 -17.64 -14.88 -0.92
C ALA A 31 -16.60 -14.19 -1.81
N ILE A 32 -16.85 -14.09 -3.11
CA ILE A 32 -15.96 -13.39 -4.05
C ILE A 32 -15.86 -11.90 -3.68
N GLY A 33 -17.00 -11.24 -3.44
CA GLY A 33 -17.02 -9.83 -3.04
C GLY A 33 -16.26 -9.58 -1.73
N VAL A 34 -16.49 -10.42 -0.73
CA VAL A 34 -15.79 -10.36 0.57
C VAL A 34 -14.32 -10.67 0.43
N ALA A 35 -13.93 -11.70 -0.34
CA ALA A 35 -12.53 -12.04 -0.58
C ALA A 35 -11.80 -10.89 -1.27
N SER A 36 -12.43 -10.20 -2.22
CA SER A 36 -11.86 -9.02 -2.87
C SER A 36 -11.59 -7.90 -1.86
N ILE A 37 -12.54 -7.60 -0.95
CA ILE A 37 -12.33 -6.60 0.10
C ILE A 37 -11.14 -6.97 0.99
N ILE A 38 -11.05 -8.23 1.41
CA ILE A 38 -9.96 -8.71 2.27
C ILE A 38 -8.62 -8.59 1.56
N LEU A 39 -8.55 -9.00 0.30
CA LEU A 39 -7.32 -8.87 -0.51
C LEU A 39 -6.85 -7.42 -0.58
N ILE A 40 -7.75 -6.49 -0.88
CA ILE A 40 -7.45 -5.07 -1.00
C ILE A 40 -6.95 -4.50 0.33
N LEU A 41 -7.70 -4.72 1.41
CA LEU A 41 -7.35 -4.20 2.72
C LEU A 41 -6.08 -4.85 3.29
N SER A 42 -5.87 -6.15 3.04
CA SER A 42 -4.67 -6.86 3.44
C SER A 42 -3.44 -6.35 2.70
N LEU A 43 -3.54 -6.13 1.39
CA LEU A 43 -2.45 -5.60 0.57
C LEU A 43 -2.09 -4.16 0.97
N THR A 44 -3.10 -3.29 1.12
CA THR A 44 -2.91 -1.90 1.56
C THR A 44 -2.25 -1.83 2.94
N GLY A 45 -2.71 -2.67 3.89
CA GLY A 45 -2.13 -2.77 5.23
C GLY A 45 -0.69 -3.30 5.20
N SER A 46 -0.40 -4.27 4.34
CA SER A 46 0.96 -4.81 4.14
C SER A 46 1.94 -3.74 3.68
N ILE A 47 1.57 -2.99 2.65
CA ILE A 47 2.41 -1.91 2.10
C ILE A 47 2.63 -0.82 3.15
N SER A 48 1.57 -0.40 3.84
CA SER A 48 1.68 0.59 4.93
C SER A 48 2.64 0.14 6.03
N ASN A 49 2.60 -1.15 6.41
CA ASN A 49 3.51 -1.68 7.42
C ASN A 49 4.96 -1.79 6.93
N LEU A 50 5.18 -2.20 5.68
CA LEU A 50 6.53 -2.24 5.11
C LEU A 50 7.17 -0.85 5.15
N VAL A 51 6.44 0.16 4.73
CA VAL A 51 6.93 1.54 4.74
C VAL A 51 7.20 2.04 6.16
N LYS A 52 6.30 1.75 7.12
CA LYS A 52 6.51 2.10 8.54
C LYS A 52 7.71 1.38 9.15
N SER A 53 7.90 0.10 8.83
CA SER A 53 9.06 -0.64 9.33
C SER A 53 10.36 -0.06 8.82
N GLU A 54 10.40 0.39 7.57
CA GLU A 54 11.57 1.00 6.96
C GLU A 54 11.92 2.35 7.60
N ILE A 55 10.92 3.22 7.81
CA ILE A 55 11.13 4.48 8.52
C ILE A 55 11.65 4.23 9.94
N ASN A 56 11.10 3.25 10.65
CA ASN A 56 11.54 2.91 12.00
C ASN A 56 12.98 2.34 12.03
N GLU A 57 13.42 1.65 10.99
CA GLU A 57 14.79 1.12 10.89
C GLU A 57 15.82 2.23 10.60
N ILE A 58 15.44 3.23 9.79
CA ILE A 58 16.32 4.37 9.47
C ILE A 58 16.42 5.33 10.68
N GLY A 59 15.35 5.45 11.43
CA GLY A 59 15.23 6.30 12.61
C GLY A 59 13.99 7.19 12.52
N SER A 60 13.31 7.32 13.65
CA SER A 60 12.16 8.24 13.79
C SER A 60 12.56 9.72 13.74
N ASP A 61 13.86 10.01 13.68
CA ASP A 61 14.49 11.32 13.60
C ASP A 61 14.73 11.79 12.15
N LEU A 62 14.19 11.05 11.16
CA LEU A 62 14.30 11.38 9.76
C LEU A 62 13.27 12.43 9.32
N MET A 63 13.75 13.39 8.55
CA MET A 63 12.95 14.40 7.84
C MET A 63 13.40 14.47 6.39
N VAL A 64 12.47 14.77 5.50
CA VAL A 64 12.72 14.80 4.05
C VAL A 64 12.15 16.07 3.44
N VAL A 65 12.94 16.74 2.61
CA VAL A 65 12.47 17.84 1.76
C VAL A 65 12.38 17.33 0.33
N ARG A 66 11.20 17.47 -0.29
CA ARG A 66 10.93 17.07 -1.68
C ARG A 66 10.32 18.22 -2.45
N PRO A 67 10.52 18.29 -3.77
CA PRO A 67 9.71 19.15 -4.61
C PRO A 67 8.23 18.82 -4.42
N SER A 68 7.37 19.82 -4.33
CA SER A 68 5.92 19.64 -4.25
C SER A 68 5.28 20.34 -5.41
N SER A 69 4.37 19.69 -6.11
CA SER A 69 3.50 20.38 -7.04
C SER A 69 2.35 21.01 -6.26
N THR A 70 2.12 22.31 -6.49
CA THR A 70 1.10 23.13 -5.80
C THR A 70 -0.36 22.71 -6.08
N LYS A 71 -0.59 21.58 -6.72
CA LYS A 71 -1.93 21.10 -7.06
C LYS A 71 -2.13 19.68 -6.53
N ASP A 72 -3.01 19.55 -5.53
CA ASP A 72 -3.54 18.29 -5.02
C ASP A 72 -4.41 17.53 -6.06
N SER A 73 -3.93 17.39 -7.27
CA SER A 73 -4.64 16.66 -8.32
C SER A 73 -4.12 15.22 -8.40
N VAL A 74 -5.04 14.25 -8.51
CA VAL A 74 -4.71 12.83 -8.72
C VAL A 74 -3.76 12.62 -9.91
N THR A 75 -3.88 13.44 -10.95
CA THR A 75 -3.00 13.45 -12.12
C THR A 75 -1.55 13.76 -11.75
N ASN A 76 -1.32 14.67 -10.81
CA ASN A 76 0.03 15.05 -10.38
C ASN A 76 0.68 13.93 -9.52
N ILE A 77 -0.12 13.25 -8.68
CA ILE A 77 0.37 12.11 -7.88
C ILE A 77 0.79 10.96 -8.81
N VAL A 78 0.01 10.67 -9.84
CA VAL A 78 0.34 9.64 -10.84
C VAL A 78 1.58 10.06 -11.65
N GLU A 79 1.68 11.34 -12.03
CA GLU A 79 2.81 11.88 -12.75
C GLU A 79 4.09 11.88 -11.89
N GLU A 80 4.00 12.23 -10.62
CA GLU A 80 5.10 12.19 -9.64
C GLU A 80 5.67 10.79 -9.43
N LEU A 81 4.85 9.76 -9.55
CA LEU A 81 5.25 8.36 -9.31
C LEU A 81 5.59 7.57 -10.58
N THR A 82 5.05 7.98 -11.73
CA THR A 82 5.26 7.25 -12.99
C THR A 82 6.36 7.83 -13.86
N SER A 83 6.69 9.11 -13.67
CA SER A 83 7.71 9.76 -14.51
C SER A 83 9.03 9.86 -13.76
N ALA A 84 10.03 9.15 -14.26
CA ALA A 84 11.44 9.45 -13.97
C ALA A 84 11.79 10.92 -14.34
N HIS A 85 10.88 11.62 -15.01
CA HIS A 85 10.97 13.00 -15.47
C HIS A 85 10.28 14.01 -14.55
N SER A 86 9.47 13.60 -13.57
CA SER A 86 8.85 14.54 -12.61
C SER A 86 9.86 15.31 -11.78
N PHE A 87 11.07 14.81 -11.72
CA PHE A 87 12.21 15.50 -11.10
C PHE A 87 12.89 16.54 -11.99
N GLN A 88 12.54 16.64 -13.27
CA GLN A 88 13.14 17.64 -14.18
C GLN A 88 12.78 19.09 -13.82
N ASN A 89 11.70 19.28 -13.08
CA ASN A 89 11.27 20.59 -12.60
C ASN A 89 11.55 20.79 -11.10
N SER A 90 12.51 20.05 -10.54
CA SER A 90 12.89 20.26 -9.15
C SER A 90 13.41 21.66 -8.94
N THR A 91 12.79 22.38 -8.01
CA THR A 91 13.26 23.70 -7.57
C THR A 91 14.33 23.60 -6.49
N LEU A 92 14.65 22.38 -6.02
CA LEU A 92 15.67 22.15 -5.00
C LEU A 92 17.06 22.20 -5.61
N ALA A 93 17.99 22.84 -4.91
CA ALA A 93 19.39 22.99 -5.27
C ALA A 93 20.31 22.55 -4.12
N ILE A 94 21.59 22.32 -4.40
CA ILE A 94 22.58 21.97 -3.37
C ILE A 94 22.67 23.06 -2.30
N SER A 95 22.55 24.34 -2.68
CA SER A 95 22.52 25.47 -1.75
C SER A 95 21.44 25.38 -0.67
N ASP A 96 20.30 24.70 -0.96
CA ASP A 96 19.24 24.49 0.00
C ASP A 96 19.72 23.58 1.14
N THR A 97 20.55 22.60 0.83
CA THR A 97 21.18 21.72 1.84
C THR A 97 22.08 22.51 2.79
N ASP A 98 22.81 23.52 2.27
CA ASP A 98 23.68 24.35 3.09
C ASP A 98 22.89 25.26 4.04
N VAL A 99 21.70 25.74 3.62
CA VAL A 99 20.79 26.50 4.47
C VAL A 99 20.21 25.61 5.56
N ILE A 100 19.78 24.41 5.22
CA ILE A 100 19.25 23.43 6.17
C ILE A 100 20.27 23.09 7.24
N LYS A 101 21.54 22.88 6.88
CA LYS A 101 22.64 22.57 7.80
C LYS A 101 22.96 23.67 8.82
N LYS A 102 22.49 24.90 8.62
CA LYS A 102 22.67 25.99 9.59
C LYS A 102 21.80 25.86 10.85
N ASN A 103 20.79 25.01 10.81
CA ASN A 103 19.92 24.78 11.96
C ASN A 103 20.64 23.87 12.98
N GLU A 104 20.73 24.32 14.23
CA GLU A 104 21.45 23.64 15.33
C GLU A 104 20.85 22.28 15.69
N ASN A 105 19.59 22.05 15.39
CA ASN A 105 18.88 20.79 15.63
C ASN A 105 19.11 19.73 14.55
N ILE A 106 19.93 20.04 13.51
CA ILE A 106 20.20 19.12 12.40
C ILE A 106 21.58 18.50 12.55
N THR A 107 21.61 17.19 12.64
CA THR A 107 22.84 16.40 12.77
C THR A 107 23.51 16.12 11.41
N ALA A 108 22.69 15.90 10.39
CA ALA A 108 23.15 15.59 9.04
C ALA A 108 22.10 15.99 8.00
N ALA A 109 22.57 16.43 6.82
CA ALA A 109 21.68 16.70 5.68
C ALA A 109 22.37 16.24 4.37
N ALA A 110 21.70 15.35 3.65
CA ALA A 110 22.21 14.74 2.42
C ALA A 110 21.27 15.05 1.24
N PRO A 111 21.77 15.78 0.23
CA PRO A 111 21.07 15.93 -1.02
C PRO A 111 21.07 14.60 -1.78
N ILE A 112 20.00 14.30 -2.48
CA ILE A 112 19.82 13.10 -3.29
C ILE A 112 19.54 13.51 -4.73
N ALA A 113 20.46 13.14 -5.62
CA ALA A 113 20.30 13.26 -7.06
C ALA A 113 20.42 11.88 -7.70
N ILE A 114 19.46 11.49 -8.53
CA ILE A 114 19.43 10.19 -9.18
C ILE A 114 19.55 10.37 -10.69
N SER A 115 20.44 9.61 -11.29
CA SER A 115 20.62 9.53 -12.74
C SER A 115 20.73 8.06 -13.14
N SER A 116 20.47 7.75 -14.39
CA SER A 116 20.67 6.40 -14.93
C SER A 116 21.60 6.45 -16.12
N ASN A 117 22.70 5.71 -16.08
CA ASN A 117 23.71 5.72 -17.13
C ASN A 117 24.39 4.37 -17.28
N THR A 118 25.13 4.23 -18.40
CA THR A 118 25.98 3.07 -18.65
C THR A 118 27.28 3.18 -17.84
N VAL A 119 27.62 2.11 -17.14
CA VAL A 119 28.87 1.97 -16.39
C VAL A 119 29.75 0.92 -17.06
N ILE A 120 30.97 1.29 -17.38
CA ILE A 120 31.94 0.46 -18.08
C ILE A 120 33.09 0.13 -17.15
N SER A 121 33.37 -1.15 -16.96
CA SER A 121 34.58 -1.65 -16.31
C SER A 121 35.53 -2.27 -17.35
N GLU A 122 36.70 -2.70 -16.93
CA GLU A 122 37.64 -3.41 -17.81
C GLU A 122 37.08 -4.71 -18.40
N LYS A 123 36.08 -5.31 -17.73
CA LYS A 123 35.54 -6.64 -18.11
C LYS A 123 34.11 -6.58 -18.65
N ASN A 124 33.31 -5.72 -18.10
CA ASN A 124 31.87 -5.72 -18.35
C ASN A 124 31.36 -4.28 -18.55
N THR A 125 30.32 -4.17 -19.37
CA THR A 125 29.51 -2.96 -19.53
C THR A 125 28.10 -3.26 -19.02
N ILE A 126 27.57 -2.38 -18.19
CA ILE A 126 26.20 -2.51 -17.66
C ILE A 126 25.44 -1.24 -17.99
N ASP A 127 24.34 -1.40 -18.68
CA ASP A 127 23.45 -0.31 -19.05
C ASP A 127 22.43 -0.02 -17.94
N SER A 128 21.94 1.22 -17.92
CA SER A 128 20.86 1.65 -17.02
C SER A 128 21.18 1.47 -15.53
N VAL A 129 22.45 1.63 -15.14
CA VAL A 129 22.85 1.62 -13.73
C VAL A 129 22.30 2.86 -13.04
N THR A 130 21.69 2.70 -11.88
CA THR A 130 21.27 3.81 -11.03
C THR A 130 22.48 4.46 -10.39
N ILE A 131 22.69 5.74 -10.67
CA ILE A 131 23.77 6.54 -10.10
C ILE A 131 23.15 7.51 -9.11
N LEU A 132 23.59 7.41 -7.85
CA LEU A 132 23.16 8.27 -6.76
C LEU A 132 24.23 9.31 -6.48
N GLY A 133 23.92 10.57 -6.74
CA GLY A 133 24.72 11.73 -6.31
C GLY A 133 24.29 12.18 -4.92
N THR A 134 25.23 12.25 -3.99
CA THR A 134 24.95 12.65 -2.60
C THR A 134 26.22 13.25 -1.95
N ASN A 135 26.18 13.47 -0.64
CA ASN A 135 27.34 13.89 0.15
C ASN A 135 27.66 12.87 1.26
N LEU A 136 28.67 13.19 2.08
CA LEU A 136 29.14 12.34 3.18
C LEU A 136 28.09 12.07 4.26
N ASP A 137 27.10 12.94 4.40
CA ASP A 137 26.10 12.82 5.47
C ASP A 137 25.11 11.68 5.21
N LEU A 138 25.02 11.17 3.98
CA LEU A 138 24.12 10.05 3.67
C LEU A 138 24.40 8.82 4.54
N ILE A 139 25.67 8.49 4.75
CA ILE A 139 26.03 7.33 5.58
C ILE A 139 25.59 7.47 7.04
N LYS A 140 25.56 8.72 7.57
CA LYS A 140 25.08 9.00 8.92
C LYS A 140 23.56 8.88 9.03
N ILE A 141 22.85 9.18 7.93
CA ILE A 141 21.40 9.14 7.87
C ILE A 141 20.90 7.71 7.68
N GLU A 142 21.47 6.98 6.71
CA GLU A 142 20.96 5.67 6.28
C GLU A 142 21.74 4.48 6.86
N SER A 143 22.83 4.72 7.60
CA SER A 143 23.63 3.66 8.23
C SER A 143 24.01 2.54 7.25
N LEU A 144 24.43 2.89 6.02
CA LEU A 144 24.75 1.95 4.97
C LEU A 144 25.95 1.07 5.38
N PRO A 145 25.84 -0.27 5.37
CA PRO A 145 26.93 -1.16 5.76
C PRO A 145 27.98 -1.21 4.65
N ILE A 146 29.24 -0.94 5.00
CA ILE A 146 30.37 -1.04 4.08
C ILE A 146 31.06 -2.38 4.30
N ARG A 147 31.23 -3.17 3.24
CA ARG A 147 31.92 -4.46 3.29
C ARG A 147 33.42 -4.32 3.09
N PHE A 148 33.86 -3.52 2.11
CA PHE A 148 35.24 -3.28 1.77
C PHE A 148 35.49 -1.82 1.46
N GLY A 149 36.68 -1.31 1.84
CA GLY A 149 37.04 0.08 1.61
C GLY A 149 36.41 1.06 2.58
N ALA A 150 36.06 2.24 2.08
CA ALA A 150 35.44 3.32 2.83
C ALA A 150 34.30 3.95 2.02
N PHE A 151 33.43 4.70 2.70
CA PHE A 151 32.48 5.59 2.03
C PHE A 151 33.22 6.80 1.45
N LEU A 152 32.51 7.64 0.71
CA LEU A 152 33.06 8.91 0.23
C LEU A 152 33.67 9.70 1.39
N THR A 153 34.78 10.38 1.16
CA THR A 153 35.46 11.24 2.15
C THR A 153 35.80 12.57 1.50
N GLU A 154 35.93 13.63 2.28
CA GLU A 154 36.30 14.95 1.78
C GLU A 154 37.63 14.94 0.98
N SER A 155 38.54 14.04 1.32
CA SER A 155 39.80 13.85 0.61
C SER A 155 39.70 13.06 -0.70
N ASN A 156 38.60 12.33 -0.89
CA ASN A 156 38.32 11.45 -2.04
C ASN A 156 37.13 11.95 -2.90
N GLU A 157 36.74 13.22 -2.75
CA GLU A 157 35.60 13.78 -3.51
C GLU A 157 35.85 13.74 -5.01
N ASP A 158 37.08 13.95 -5.47
CA ASP A 158 37.42 13.94 -6.88
C ASP A 158 37.51 12.53 -7.45
N ASN A 159 36.55 12.19 -8.35
CA ASN A 159 36.52 10.96 -9.14
C ASN A 159 36.49 9.65 -8.33
N SER A 160 35.86 9.67 -7.14
CA SER A 160 35.65 8.46 -6.34
C SER A 160 34.21 8.01 -6.35
N VAL A 161 34.00 6.67 -6.26
CA VAL A 161 32.68 6.06 -6.23
C VAL A 161 32.61 4.90 -5.24
N VAL A 162 31.41 4.66 -4.71
CA VAL A 162 31.07 3.48 -3.91
C VAL A 162 30.08 2.64 -4.70
N LEU A 163 30.32 1.33 -4.77
CA LEU A 163 29.46 0.40 -5.50
C LEU A 163 28.54 -0.37 -4.55
N GLY A 164 27.32 -0.63 -4.98
CA GLY A 164 26.46 -1.62 -4.36
C GLY A 164 27.00 -3.04 -4.54
N HIS A 165 26.57 -3.94 -3.67
CA HIS A 165 27.03 -5.32 -3.63
C HIS A 165 26.86 -6.05 -4.95
N THR A 166 25.64 -6.07 -5.47
CA THR A 166 25.26 -6.77 -6.71
C THR A 166 25.92 -6.13 -7.93
N LEU A 167 25.95 -4.79 -7.98
CA LEU A 167 26.62 -4.06 -9.06
C LEU A 167 28.12 -4.36 -9.11
N SER A 168 28.79 -4.45 -7.95
CA SER A 168 30.21 -4.81 -7.86
C SER A 168 30.47 -6.21 -8.42
N LEU A 169 29.63 -7.19 -8.11
CA LEU A 169 29.70 -8.54 -8.69
C LEU A 169 29.50 -8.53 -10.19
N ALA A 170 28.53 -7.78 -10.68
CA ALA A 170 28.21 -7.71 -12.10
C ALA A 170 29.33 -7.05 -12.92
N LEU A 171 29.99 -6.02 -12.38
CA LEU A 171 31.07 -5.32 -13.08
C LEU A 171 32.42 -6.08 -13.05
N PHE A 172 32.73 -6.77 -11.94
CA PHE A 172 34.07 -7.30 -11.71
C PHE A 172 34.11 -8.81 -11.43
N ASN A 173 32.97 -9.49 -11.33
CA ASN A 173 32.82 -10.90 -10.93
C ASN A 173 33.41 -11.24 -9.56
N THR A 174 33.76 -10.24 -8.74
CA THR A 174 34.35 -10.39 -7.42
C THR A 174 34.13 -9.13 -6.60
N ILE A 175 33.99 -9.27 -5.29
CA ILE A 175 33.82 -8.14 -4.37
C ILE A 175 35.17 -7.76 -3.73
N ASN A 176 35.99 -8.77 -3.37
CA ASN A 176 37.16 -8.59 -2.54
C ASN A 176 38.28 -7.74 -3.18
N SER A 177 38.33 -7.71 -4.51
CA SER A 177 39.39 -6.99 -5.27
C SER A 177 38.80 -5.85 -6.11
N THR A 178 37.67 -5.31 -5.73
CA THR A 178 36.99 -4.22 -6.47
C THR A 178 37.50 -2.85 -6.06
N VAL A 179 37.84 -2.67 -4.78
CA VAL A 179 38.38 -1.42 -4.27
C VAL A 179 39.74 -1.13 -4.95
N GLY A 180 39.92 0.11 -5.39
CA GLY A 180 41.11 0.58 -6.16
C GLY A 180 41.00 0.37 -7.67
N LYS A 181 39.97 -0.32 -8.18
CA LYS A 181 39.72 -0.44 -9.63
C LYS A 181 39.05 0.81 -10.18
N THR A 182 39.18 0.98 -11.47
CA THR A 182 38.61 2.11 -12.20
C THR A 182 37.40 1.67 -13.03
N ILE A 183 36.38 2.50 -13.05
CA ILE A 183 35.22 2.40 -13.94
C ILE A 183 35.09 3.68 -14.75
N THR A 184 34.42 3.60 -15.89
CA THR A 184 34.14 4.75 -16.75
C THR A 184 32.64 5.02 -16.76
N ILE A 185 32.23 6.26 -16.48
CA ILE A 185 30.86 6.75 -16.49
C ILE A 185 30.83 8.01 -17.34
N MET A 186 29.97 8.09 -18.35
CA MET A 186 29.89 9.26 -19.25
C MET A 186 31.23 9.73 -19.84
N GLY A 187 32.18 8.80 -20.05
CA GLY A 187 33.49 9.09 -20.60
C GLY A 187 34.57 9.46 -19.57
N GLU A 188 34.21 9.74 -18.33
CA GLU A 188 35.12 10.08 -17.23
C GLU A 188 35.44 8.85 -16.39
N LYS A 189 36.68 8.78 -15.87
CA LYS A 189 37.18 7.67 -15.04
C LYS A 189 36.99 7.96 -13.56
N TYR A 190 36.41 6.97 -12.85
CA TYR A 190 36.19 7.03 -11.40
C TYR A 190 36.85 5.84 -10.72
N MET A 191 37.46 6.06 -9.57
CA MET A 191 38.08 5.00 -8.75
C MET A 191 37.06 4.48 -7.73
N VAL A 192 36.95 3.17 -7.63
CA VAL A 192 36.11 2.53 -6.62
C VAL A 192 36.83 2.58 -5.27
N VAL A 193 36.29 3.34 -4.32
CA VAL A 193 36.86 3.51 -2.96
C VAL A 193 36.17 2.60 -1.93
N GLY A 194 34.95 2.12 -2.23
CA GLY A 194 34.24 1.23 -1.33
C GLY A 194 33.20 0.37 -2.04
N VAL A 195 32.80 -0.70 -1.36
CA VAL A 195 31.72 -1.60 -1.77
C VAL A 195 30.82 -1.81 -0.58
N LEU A 196 29.53 -1.59 -0.77
CA LEU A 196 28.53 -1.85 0.25
C LEU A 196 28.39 -3.35 0.52
N ASP A 197 27.98 -3.69 1.73
CA ASP A 197 27.52 -5.05 2.01
C ASP A 197 26.13 -5.28 1.42
N LYS A 198 25.72 -6.53 1.32
CA LYS A 198 24.40 -6.88 0.81
C LYS A 198 23.31 -6.30 1.70
N ILE A 199 22.39 -5.60 1.10
CA ILE A 199 21.26 -4.98 1.79
C ILE A 199 20.01 -5.78 1.41
N ASP A 200 19.56 -6.66 2.29
CA ASP A 200 18.37 -7.50 2.06
C ASP A 200 17.04 -6.68 2.21
N LYS A 201 17.05 -5.39 1.81
CA LYS A 201 15.89 -4.51 1.84
C LYS A 201 15.22 -4.46 0.48
N THR A 202 13.94 -4.77 0.48
CA THR A 202 13.14 -4.86 -0.76
C THR A 202 12.71 -3.49 -1.29
N VAL A 203 12.63 -2.48 -0.42
CA VAL A 203 12.17 -1.13 -0.77
C VAL A 203 12.92 -0.11 0.08
N SER A 204 13.58 0.87 -0.55
CA SER A 204 14.15 2.03 0.13
C SER A 204 13.16 3.21 0.07
N PHE A 205 13.07 4.01 1.14
CA PHE A 205 12.20 5.19 1.15
C PHE A 205 12.62 6.25 0.12
N ASN A 206 13.87 6.19 -0.35
CA ASN A 206 14.40 6.98 -1.46
C ASN A 206 14.11 6.36 -2.83
N ASN A 207 13.46 5.21 -2.89
CA ASN A 207 13.25 4.43 -4.10
C ASN A 207 14.56 4.07 -4.84
N VAL A 208 15.65 3.91 -4.08
CA VAL A 208 16.98 3.52 -4.59
C VAL A 208 17.30 2.11 -4.15
N ASP A 209 17.59 1.25 -5.11
CA ASP A 209 18.16 -0.08 -4.85
C ASP A 209 19.68 0.07 -4.65
N TYR A 210 20.12 0.19 -3.40
CA TYR A 210 21.54 0.38 -3.06
C TYR A 210 22.40 -0.80 -3.47
N ASP A 211 21.89 -2.02 -3.58
CA ASP A 211 22.65 -3.17 -4.04
C ASP A 211 23.05 -3.06 -5.51
N ASN A 212 22.20 -2.44 -6.33
CA ASN A 212 22.42 -2.23 -7.75
C ASN A 212 22.82 -0.79 -8.10
N ALA A 213 23.00 0.07 -7.11
CA ALA A 213 23.35 1.47 -7.31
C ALA A 213 24.86 1.73 -7.25
N LEU A 214 25.25 2.83 -7.88
CA LEU A 214 26.54 3.46 -7.75
C LEU A 214 26.37 4.78 -7.02
N ILE A 215 27.17 5.04 -6.00
CA ILE A 215 27.13 6.26 -5.19
C ILE A 215 28.36 7.10 -5.49
N MET A 216 28.17 8.39 -5.77
CA MET A 216 29.23 9.34 -6.01
C MET A 216 28.90 10.69 -5.36
N ASP A 217 29.90 11.57 -5.29
CA ASP A 217 29.66 12.94 -4.83
C ASP A 217 28.74 13.68 -5.79
N ILE A 218 27.80 14.43 -5.24
CA ILE A 218 26.76 15.13 -6.02
C ILE A 218 27.36 16.16 -6.96
N LYS A 219 28.48 16.79 -6.60
CA LYS A 219 29.17 17.76 -7.46
C LYS A 219 29.71 17.06 -8.72
N ASN A 220 30.24 15.83 -8.56
CA ASN A 220 30.73 15.03 -9.67
C ASN A 220 29.59 14.58 -10.59
N LEU A 221 28.47 14.14 -10.01
CA LEU A 221 27.29 13.81 -10.80
C LEU A 221 26.77 15.03 -11.58
N ASN A 222 26.66 16.18 -10.93
CA ASN A 222 26.22 17.41 -11.57
C ASN A 222 27.18 17.87 -12.70
N LYS A 223 28.48 17.73 -12.48
CA LYS A 223 29.48 18.02 -13.52
C LYS A 223 29.35 17.10 -14.72
N ALA A 224 29.11 15.80 -14.48
CA ALA A 224 29.00 14.80 -15.52
C ALA A 224 27.67 14.92 -16.29
N THR A 225 26.57 15.21 -15.60
CA THR A 225 25.22 15.30 -16.22
C THR A 225 24.86 16.69 -16.74
N GLY A 226 25.56 17.73 -16.28
CA GLY A 226 25.20 19.14 -16.54
C GLY A 226 23.94 19.59 -15.77
N SER A 227 23.40 18.76 -14.87
CA SER A 227 22.22 19.07 -14.08
C SER A 227 22.62 19.50 -12.68
N THR A 228 21.98 20.55 -12.16
CA THR A 228 22.14 21.01 -10.76
C THR A 228 20.95 20.65 -9.88
N GLN A 229 19.98 19.96 -10.43
CA GLN A 229 18.73 19.62 -9.74
C GLN A 229 18.92 18.42 -8.84
N ILE A 230 18.31 18.47 -7.65
CA ILE A 230 18.23 17.37 -6.70
C ILE A 230 16.77 16.95 -6.49
N GLN A 231 16.55 15.68 -6.31
CA GLN A 231 15.22 15.11 -6.15
C GLN A 231 14.71 15.23 -4.74
N GLN A 232 15.63 15.20 -3.76
CA GLN A 232 15.26 15.13 -2.36
C GLN A 232 16.43 15.59 -1.49
N ILE A 233 16.13 16.09 -0.28
CA ILE A 233 17.13 16.30 0.77
C ILE A 233 16.70 15.46 1.98
N ASN A 234 17.54 14.52 2.37
CA ASN A 234 17.35 13.74 3.59
C ASN A 234 18.02 14.46 4.76
N ILE A 235 17.31 14.54 5.88
CA ILE A 235 17.73 15.30 7.06
C ILE A 235 17.60 14.40 8.28
N LYS A 236 18.63 14.37 9.11
CA LYS A 236 18.61 13.74 10.42
C LYS A 236 18.57 14.81 11.49
N VAL A 237 17.55 14.76 12.34
CA VAL A 237 17.30 15.71 13.43
C VAL A 237 17.88 15.13 14.72
N SER A 238 18.42 15.98 15.60
CA SER A 238 19.06 15.54 16.85
C SER A 238 18.07 14.96 17.86
N ASN A 239 16.81 15.42 17.84
CA ASN A 239 15.76 14.98 18.76
C ASN A 239 14.41 14.87 18.03
N THR A 240 13.73 13.76 18.19
CA THR A 240 12.40 13.50 17.59
C THR A 240 11.33 14.47 18.08
N ASP A 241 11.42 14.94 19.32
CA ASP A 241 10.46 15.89 19.88
C ASP A 241 10.52 17.28 19.22
N SER A 242 11.66 17.61 18.59
CA SER A 242 11.86 18.87 17.89
C SER A 242 11.38 18.86 16.42
N LEU A 243 10.98 17.71 15.88
CA LEU A 243 10.58 17.57 14.47
C LEU A 243 9.54 18.61 14.00
N PRO A 244 8.45 18.88 14.74
CA PRO A 244 7.48 19.89 14.30
C PRO A 244 8.08 21.29 14.22
N THR A 245 8.89 21.68 15.21
CA THR A 245 9.56 22.98 15.25
C THR A 245 10.59 23.11 14.14
N VAL A 246 11.42 22.09 13.95
CA VAL A 246 12.44 22.06 12.89
C VAL A 246 11.80 22.12 11.50
N LYS A 247 10.66 21.45 11.29
CA LYS A 247 9.87 21.56 10.06
C LYS A 247 9.50 23.00 9.74
N GLU A 248 8.99 23.74 10.72
CA GLU A 248 8.61 25.16 10.53
C GLU A 248 9.83 26.03 10.25
N GLU A 249 10.92 25.83 10.98
CA GLU A 249 12.17 26.58 10.81
C GLU A 249 12.80 26.34 9.42
N ILE A 250 12.90 25.08 8.98
CA ILE A 250 13.38 24.73 7.64
C ILE A 250 12.48 25.34 6.57
N THR A 251 11.16 25.21 6.75
CA THR A 251 10.22 25.75 5.76
C THR A 251 10.38 27.27 5.60
N LYS A 252 10.50 28.01 6.72
CA LYS A 252 10.75 29.47 6.69
C LYS A 252 12.08 29.81 6.01
N ALA A 253 13.15 29.12 6.42
CA ALA A 253 14.49 29.39 5.86
C ALA A 253 14.55 29.13 4.35
N LEU A 254 13.90 28.07 3.86
CA LEU A 254 13.84 27.75 2.43
C LEU A 254 12.95 28.74 1.66
N VAL A 255 11.83 29.16 2.21
CA VAL A 255 10.96 30.18 1.59
C VAL A 255 11.68 31.52 1.47
N GLU A 256 12.40 31.94 2.50
CA GLU A 256 13.21 33.17 2.48
C GLU A 256 14.31 33.08 1.43
N GLN A 257 15.04 31.97 1.34
CA GLN A 257 16.07 31.76 0.33
C GLN A 257 15.53 31.75 -1.11
N LYS A 258 14.35 31.18 -1.31
CA LYS A 258 13.70 31.02 -2.62
C LYS A 258 12.79 32.17 -3.01
N HIS A 259 12.90 33.32 -2.34
CA HIS A 259 12.10 34.52 -2.61
C HIS A 259 10.58 34.29 -2.61
N GLY A 260 10.11 33.43 -1.69
CA GLY A 260 8.70 33.12 -1.54
C GLY A 260 8.19 31.92 -2.33
N ASP A 261 9.06 31.19 -3.05
CA ASP A 261 8.66 29.96 -3.73
C ASP A 261 8.39 28.84 -2.69
N THR A 262 7.19 28.25 -2.78
CA THR A 262 6.71 27.19 -1.89
C THR A 262 6.57 25.84 -2.60
N ASN A 263 7.17 25.68 -3.78
CA ASN A 263 7.11 24.43 -4.57
C ASN A 263 7.97 23.31 -3.96
N PHE A 264 7.95 23.17 -2.67
CA PHE A 264 8.58 22.08 -1.92
C PHE A 264 7.73 21.69 -0.72
N SER A 265 7.91 20.48 -0.23
CA SER A 265 7.28 19.99 1.00
C SER A 265 8.34 19.45 1.96
N VAL A 266 8.15 19.73 3.25
CA VAL A 266 8.96 19.17 4.34
C VAL A 266 8.11 18.14 5.07
N ALA A 267 8.53 16.87 5.03
CA ALA A 267 7.80 15.74 5.59
C ALA A 267 8.64 15.01 6.64
N TYR A 268 8.01 14.48 7.69
CA TYR A 268 8.61 13.60 8.69
C TYR A 268 7.62 12.52 9.13
N GLY A 269 8.10 11.43 9.67
CA GLY A 269 7.26 10.33 10.12
C GLY A 269 6.39 9.75 9.00
N ASP A 270 5.11 9.54 9.27
CA ASP A 270 4.16 8.96 8.29
C ASP A 270 3.99 9.83 7.03
N ASP A 271 4.24 11.16 7.12
CA ASP A 271 4.12 12.08 5.97
C ASP A 271 5.18 11.81 4.88
N ILE A 272 6.33 11.23 5.23
CA ILE A 272 7.39 10.88 4.25
C ILE A 272 6.83 9.94 3.17
N THR A 273 5.89 9.09 3.53
CA THR A 273 5.31 8.06 2.67
C THR A 273 4.01 8.49 2.01
N HIS A 274 3.57 9.71 2.28
CA HIS A 274 2.26 10.22 1.85
C HIS A 274 2.00 10.08 0.33
N PRO A 275 2.94 10.34 -0.59
CA PRO A 275 2.69 10.16 -2.03
C PRO A 275 2.37 8.70 -2.38
N ALA A 276 3.16 7.75 -1.89
CA ALA A 276 2.91 6.32 -2.12
C ALA A 276 1.60 5.87 -1.47
N SER A 277 1.33 6.27 -0.22
CA SER A 277 0.09 5.94 0.48
C SER A 277 -1.15 6.52 -0.20
N SER A 278 -1.06 7.69 -0.81
CA SER A 278 -2.15 8.31 -1.56
C SER A 278 -2.50 7.53 -2.82
N LEU A 279 -1.52 7.07 -3.59
CA LEU A 279 -1.77 6.21 -4.75
C LEU A 279 -2.41 4.89 -4.34
N PHE A 280 -1.87 4.24 -3.30
CA PHE A 280 -2.47 3.00 -2.80
C PHE A 280 -3.89 3.21 -2.31
N SER A 281 -4.20 4.37 -1.72
CA SER A 281 -5.56 4.74 -1.33
C SER A 281 -6.49 4.87 -2.54
N ILE A 282 -6.04 5.54 -3.61
CA ILE A 282 -6.81 5.69 -4.86
C ILE A 282 -7.06 4.35 -5.53
N VAL A 283 -6.01 3.55 -5.70
CA VAL A 283 -6.11 2.19 -6.30
C VAL A 283 -7.01 1.31 -5.45
N SER A 284 -6.85 1.34 -4.11
CA SER A 284 -7.70 0.61 -3.19
C SER A 284 -9.16 1.06 -3.25
N GLY A 285 -9.41 2.36 -3.42
CA GLY A 285 -10.74 2.93 -3.63
C GLY A 285 -11.39 2.42 -4.92
N MET A 286 -10.65 2.39 -6.03
CA MET A 286 -11.13 1.82 -7.29
C MET A 286 -11.45 0.33 -7.17
N LEU A 287 -10.57 -0.44 -6.54
CA LEU A 287 -10.79 -1.86 -6.31
C LEU A 287 -11.96 -2.10 -5.35
N ALA A 288 -12.15 -1.24 -4.33
CA ALA A 288 -13.29 -1.31 -3.41
C ALA A 288 -14.62 -1.07 -4.13
N LEU A 289 -14.66 -0.21 -5.16
CA LEU A 289 -15.84 -0.06 -6.02
C LEU A 289 -16.16 -1.36 -6.76
N VAL A 290 -15.16 -2.03 -7.33
CA VAL A 290 -15.35 -3.32 -8.01
C VAL A 290 -15.85 -4.39 -7.04
N ALA A 291 -15.26 -4.45 -5.84
CA ALA A 291 -15.73 -5.34 -4.78
C ALA A 291 -17.16 -5.02 -4.33
N GLY A 292 -17.52 -3.74 -4.25
CA GLY A 292 -18.88 -3.27 -3.96
C GLY A 292 -19.88 -3.75 -5.01
N ILE A 293 -19.54 -3.64 -6.29
CA ILE A 293 -20.37 -4.17 -7.40
C ILE A 293 -20.55 -5.69 -7.26
N SER A 294 -19.48 -6.42 -6.95
CA SER A 294 -19.53 -7.86 -6.72
C SER A 294 -20.45 -8.23 -5.55
N LEU A 295 -20.41 -7.45 -4.46
CA LEU A 295 -21.33 -7.63 -3.32
C LEU A 295 -22.79 -7.35 -3.67
N ILE A 296 -23.06 -6.33 -4.50
CA ILE A 296 -24.40 -6.03 -4.99
C ILE A 296 -24.93 -7.21 -5.83
N VAL A 297 -24.11 -7.74 -6.74
CA VAL A 297 -24.48 -8.91 -7.56
C VAL A 297 -24.77 -10.13 -6.68
N GLY A 298 -23.89 -10.42 -5.70
CA GLY A 298 -24.09 -11.47 -4.72
C GLY A 298 -25.35 -11.25 -3.87
N GLY A 299 -25.61 -10.01 -3.44
CA GLY A 299 -26.81 -9.62 -2.69
C GLY A 299 -28.10 -9.79 -3.51
N ILE A 300 -28.10 -9.40 -4.78
CA ILE A 300 -29.23 -9.66 -5.70
C ILE A 300 -29.47 -11.17 -5.84
N GLY A 301 -28.39 -11.96 -5.85
CA GLY A 301 -28.49 -13.42 -5.82
C GLY A 301 -29.22 -13.92 -4.57
N VAL A 302 -28.89 -13.38 -3.36
CA VAL A 302 -29.62 -13.69 -2.12
C VAL A 302 -31.08 -13.31 -2.24
N MET A 303 -31.37 -12.10 -2.71
CA MET A 303 -32.74 -11.61 -2.87
C MET A 303 -33.54 -12.52 -3.79
N ASN A 304 -33.00 -12.90 -4.95
CA ASN A 304 -33.71 -13.77 -5.91
C ASN A 304 -34.02 -15.16 -5.33
N ILE A 305 -33.04 -15.75 -4.62
CA ILE A 305 -33.22 -17.06 -3.97
C ILE A 305 -34.31 -16.98 -2.90
N MET A 306 -34.24 -15.93 -2.07
CA MET A 306 -35.23 -15.73 -1.03
C MET A 306 -36.66 -15.51 -1.61
N LEU A 307 -36.79 -14.79 -2.74
CA LEU A 307 -38.08 -14.60 -3.41
C LEU A 307 -38.65 -15.93 -3.92
N VAL A 308 -37.84 -16.79 -4.50
CA VAL A 308 -38.22 -18.12 -4.94
C VAL A 308 -38.60 -19.00 -3.74
N SER A 309 -37.80 -18.98 -2.67
CA SER A 309 -38.06 -19.72 -1.44
C SER A 309 -39.41 -19.29 -0.80
N VAL A 310 -39.71 -17.99 -0.81
CA VAL A 310 -41.02 -17.46 -0.34
C VAL A 310 -42.17 -17.99 -1.21
N ALA A 311 -41.98 -18.04 -2.54
CA ALA A 311 -43.00 -18.56 -3.46
C ALA A 311 -43.25 -20.07 -3.25
N GLU A 312 -42.17 -20.87 -3.14
CA GLU A 312 -42.23 -22.32 -2.87
C GLU A 312 -42.92 -22.64 -1.52
N ARG A 313 -42.70 -21.77 -0.51
CA ARG A 313 -43.23 -21.97 0.86
C ARG A 313 -44.48 -21.15 1.16
N THR A 314 -45.17 -20.62 0.15
CA THR A 314 -46.34 -19.79 0.34
C THR A 314 -47.44 -20.50 1.18
N HIS A 315 -47.67 -21.81 0.96
CA HIS A 315 -48.60 -22.63 1.71
C HIS A 315 -48.23 -22.78 3.18
N GLU A 316 -46.95 -23.05 3.50
CA GLU A 316 -46.47 -23.11 4.88
C GLU A 316 -46.63 -21.78 5.62
N ILE A 317 -46.35 -20.66 4.94
CA ILE A 317 -46.54 -19.31 5.48
C ILE A 317 -48.04 -19.11 5.80
N GLY A 318 -48.93 -19.51 4.89
CA GLY A 318 -50.37 -19.46 5.08
C GLY A 318 -50.84 -20.22 6.30
N ILE A 319 -50.39 -21.48 6.47
CA ILE A 319 -50.74 -22.32 7.65
C ILE A 319 -50.22 -21.64 8.93
N ARG A 320 -48.97 -21.18 9.00
CA ARG A 320 -48.42 -20.52 10.19
C ARG A 320 -49.22 -19.29 10.59
N LYS A 321 -49.63 -18.47 9.62
CA LYS A 321 -50.46 -17.30 9.88
C LYS A 321 -51.89 -17.67 10.31
N ALA A 322 -52.48 -18.72 9.73
CA ALA A 322 -53.77 -19.22 10.13
C ALA A 322 -53.81 -19.75 11.59
N VAL A 323 -52.70 -20.32 12.07
CA VAL A 323 -52.52 -20.79 13.45
C VAL A 323 -52.11 -19.64 14.40
N GLY A 324 -51.99 -18.38 13.92
CA GLY A 324 -51.77 -17.20 14.76
C GLY A 324 -50.39 -16.58 14.73
N ALA A 325 -49.53 -16.96 13.80
CA ALA A 325 -48.21 -16.28 13.65
C ALA A 325 -48.40 -14.85 13.12
N SER A 326 -47.81 -13.86 13.78
CA SER A 326 -47.84 -12.47 13.33
C SER A 326 -46.97 -12.27 12.08
N SER A 327 -47.35 -11.29 11.22
CA SER A 327 -46.54 -10.88 10.05
C SER A 327 -45.10 -10.50 10.43
N ARG A 328 -44.93 -9.93 11.64
CA ARG A 328 -43.59 -9.60 12.18
C ARG A 328 -42.74 -10.84 12.43
N ASN A 329 -43.33 -11.93 12.94
CA ASN A 329 -42.60 -13.17 13.16
C ASN A 329 -42.11 -13.81 11.86
N VAL A 330 -42.96 -13.76 10.81
CA VAL A 330 -42.63 -14.23 9.46
C VAL A 330 -41.49 -13.36 8.88
N LEU A 331 -41.59 -12.03 8.98
CA LEU A 331 -40.57 -11.10 8.51
C LEU A 331 -39.22 -11.39 9.17
N ILE A 332 -39.17 -11.48 10.50
CA ILE A 332 -37.94 -11.74 11.26
C ILE A 332 -37.36 -13.09 10.85
N GLN A 333 -38.18 -14.12 10.65
CA GLN A 333 -37.72 -15.44 10.25
C GLN A 333 -36.97 -15.40 8.90
N PHE A 334 -37.55 -14.79 7.86
CA PHE A 334 -36.96 -14.70 6.54
C PHE A 334 -35.73 -13.77 6.52
N LEU A 335 -35.73 -12.70 7.34
CA LEU A 335 -34.59 -11.84 7.51
C LEU A 335 -33.39 -12.56 8.17
N PHE A 336 -33.64 -13.40 9.17
CA PHE A 336 -32.63 -14.25 9.76
C PHE A 336 -32.08 -15.29 8.76
N GLU A 337 -32.93 -15.83 7.87
CA GLU A 337 -32.52 -16.78 6.84
C GLU A 337 -31.53 -16.13 5.85
N SER A 338 -31.83 -14.91 5.36
CA SER A 338 -30.92 -14.13 4.50
C SER A 338 -29.64 -13.75 5.21
N LEU A 339 -29.72 -13.37 6.48
CA LEU A 339 -28.56 -13.01 7.28
C LEU A 339 -27.59 -14.21 7.46
N ILE A 340 -28.13 -15.40 7.74
CA ILE A 340 -27.32 -16.62 7.89
C ILE A 340 -26.63 -16.96 6.57
N LEU A 341 -27.33 -16.86 5.42
CA LEU A 341 -26.73 -17.08 4.11
C LEU A 341 -25.59 -16.10 3.82
N SER A 342 -25.78 -14.82 4.14
CA SER A 342 -24.77 -13.79 3.93
C SER A 342 -23.57 -13.97 4.85
N VAL A 343 -23.76 -14.31 6.12
CA VAL A 343 -22.70 -14.58 7.07
C VAL A 343 -21.89 -15.83 6.67
N LEU A 344 -22.55 -16.88 6.21
CA LEU A 344 -21.86 -18.08 5.71
C LEU A 344 -21.05 -17.76 4.46
N GLY A 345 -21.60 -17.00 3.52
CA GLY A 345 -20.86 -16.50 2.35
C GLY A 345 -19.68 -15.63 2.76
N GLY A 346 -19.86 -14.75 3.73
CA GLY A 346 -18.82 -13.90 4.29
C GLY A 346 -17.71 -14.66 4.98
N LEU A 347 -18.02 -15.67 5.79
CA LEU A 347 -17.02 -16.55 6.42
C LEU A 347 -16.22 -17.33 5.38
N PHE A 348 -16.89 -17.86 4.36
CA PHE A 348 -16.19 -18.53 3.26
C PHE A 348 -15.32 -17.55 2.47
N GLY A 349 -15.82 -16.33 2.22
CA GLY A 349 -15.05 -15.25 1.59
C GLY A 349 -13.86 -14.80 2.42
N LEU A 350 -13.98 -14.77 3.75
CA LEU A 350 -12.88 -14.47 4.66
C LEU A 350 -11.76 -15.49 4.54
N VAL A 351 -12.08 -16.77 4.60
CA VAL A 351 -11.10 -17.85 4.45
C VAL A 351 -10.46 -17.80 3.07
N LEU A 352 -11.27 -17.64 2.01
CA LEU A 352 -10.79 -17.56 0.63
C LEU A 352 -9.90 -16.32 0.42
N GLY A 353 -10.28 -15.16 0.95
CA GLY A 353 -9.54 -13.91 0.82
C GLY A 353 -8.16 -13.99 1.46
N TYR A 354 -8.06 -14.48 2.69
CA TYR A 354 -6.75 -14.69 3.35
C TYR A 354 -5.93 -15.80 2.69
N PHE A 355 -6.56 -16.86 2.21
CA PHE A 355 -5.88 -17.90 1.45
C PHE A 355 -5.25 -17.34 0.16
N LEU A 356 -5.98 -16.53 -0.58
CA LEU A 356 -5.45 -15.86 -1.77
C LEU A 356 -4.37 -14.83 -1.43
N ALA A 357 -4.52 -14.07 -0.34
CA ALA A 357 -3.50 -13.15 0.15
C ALA A 357 -2.20 -13.88 0.52
N PHE A 358 -2.31 -15.05 1.17
CA PHE A 358 -1.17 -15.91 1.47
C PHE A 358 -0.51 -16.47 0.20
N LEU A 359 -1.31 -16.86 -0.79
CA LEU A 359 -0.77 -17.34 -2.08
C LEU A 359 0.00 -16.21 -2.80
N LEU A 360 -0.51 -14.98 -2.78
CA LEU A 360 0.19 -13.82 -3.33
C LEU A 360 1.51 -13.54 -2.62
N SER A 361 1.61 -13.75 -1.32
CA SER A 361 2.85 -13.54 -0.55
C SER A 361 3.98 -14.49 -0.94
N THR A 362 3.69 -15.60 -1.63
CA THR A 362 4.74 -16.50 -2.14
C THR A 362 5.43 -15.96 -3.40
N ILE A 363 4.80 -15.02 -4.10
CA ILE A 363 5.26 -14.46 -5.38
C ILE A 363 5.72 -13.00 -5.19
N THR A 364 5.20 -12.33 -4.17
CA THR A 364 5.46 -10.91 -3.88
C THR A 364 6.07 -10.75 -2.49
N PRO A 365 6.83 -9.67 -2.23
CA PRO A 365 7.39 -9.39 -0.90
C PRO A 365 6.34 -8.96 0.13
N PHE A 366 5.06 -8.90 -0.26
CA PHE A 366 3.98 -8.43 0.60
C PHE A 366 3.44 -9.55 1.47
N MET A 367 3.68 -9.50 2.78
CA MET A 367 3.08 -10.43 3.72
C MET A 367 1.62 -10.07 4.00
N PRO A 368 0.69 -11.04 4.07
CA PRO A 368 -0.72 -10.74 4.32
C PRO A 368 -0.88 -10.05 5.68
N TYR A 369 -1.48 -8.86 5.65
CA TYR A 369 -1.78 -8.10 6.87
C TYR A 369 -3.10 -8.58 7.46
N ILE A 370 -3.01 -9.24 8.62
CA ILE A 370 -4.17 -9.72 9.38
C ILE A 370 -4.45 -8.73 10.50
N SER A 371 -5.60 -8.06 10.43
CA SER A 371 -6.03 -7.09 11.44
C SER A 371 -7.44 -7.41 11.91
N TRP A 372 -7.68 -7.22 13.22
CA TRP A 372 -9.02 -7.31 13.79
C TRP A 372 -10.00 -6.33 13.12
N GLN A 373 -9.51 -5.17 12.71
CA GLN A 373 -10.31 -4.17 12.00
C GLN A 373 -10.83 -4.69 10.66
N ILE A 374 -10.00 -5.39 9.88
CA ILE A 374 -10.39 -5.99 8.60
C ILE A 374 -11.47 -7.04 8.82
N ILE A 375 -11.32 -7.90 9.83
CA ILE A 375 -12.31 -8.92 10.18
C ILE A 375 -13.63 -8.27 10.59
N ALA A 376 -13.59 -7.23 11.41
CA ALA A 376 -14.78 -6.51 11.86
C ALA A 376 -15.51 -5.80 10.71
N ILE A 377 -14.78 -5.12 9.81
CA ILE A 377 -15.35 -4.47 8.62
C ILE A 377 -15.99 -5.53 7.72
N THR A 378 -15.33 -6.64 7.49
CA THR A 378 -15.83 -7.75 6.68
C THR A 378 -17.13 -8.32 7.27
N PHE A 379 -17.16 -8.54 8.58
CA PHE A 379 -18.35 -9.05 9.25
C PHE A 379 -19.51 -8.04 9.19
N LEU A 380 -19.22 -6.76 9.39
CA LEU A 380 -20.23 -5.69 9.29
C LEU A 380 -20.81 -5.59 7.88
N THR A 381 -19.98 -5.64 6.85
CA THR A 381 -20.43 -5.59 5.45
C THR A 381 -21.32 -6.77 5.10
N THR A 382 -21.00 -7.99 5.56
CA THR A 382 -21.84 -9.17 5.31
C THR A 382 -23.21 -9.07 6.00
N ILE A 383 -23.28 -8.51 7.21
CA ILE A 383 -24.54 -8.23 7.91
C ILE A 383 -25.37 -7.20 7.13
N VAL A 384 -24.75 -6.11 6.72
CA VAL A 384 -25.43 -5.04 5.94
C VAL A 384 -26.00 -5.61 4.64
N VAL A 385 -25.23 -6.39 3.89
CA VAL A 385 -25.68 -7.05 2.65
C VAL A 385 -26.86 -7.99 2.93
N GLY A 386 -26.76 -8.83 3.98
CA GLY A 386 -27.83 -9.75 4.37
C GLY A 386 -29.14 -9.04 4.71
N ILE A 387 -29.07 -7.90 5.40
CA ILE A 387 -30.24 -7.09 5.75
C ILE A 387 -30.81 -6.38 4.51
N LEU A 388 -29.97 -5.67 3.75
CA LEU A 388 -30.42 -4.87 2.60
C LEU A 388 -31.11 -5.72 1.55
N PHE A 389 -30.54 -6.85 1.18
CA PHE A 389 -31.10 -7.71 0.14
C PHE A 389 -32.11 -8.73 0.67
N GLY A 390 -32.14 -9.00 1.99
CA GLY A 390 -33.10 -9.87 2.64
C GLY A 390 -34.41 -9.19 3.04
N ILE A 391 -34.40 -7.86 3.22
CA ILE A 391 -35.59 -7.13 3.72
C ILE A 391 -36.75 -7.18 2.75
N TYR A 392 -36.51 -7.02 1.45
CA TYR A 392 -37.55 -7.03 0.43
C TYR A 392 -38.29 -8.39 0.35
N PRO A 393 -37.61 -9.56 0.19
CA PRO A 393 -38.29 -10.85 0.21
C PRO A 393 -38.97 -11.14 1.56
N ALA A 394 -38.39 -10.72 2.69
CA ALA A 394 -38.98 -10.88 4.00
C ALA A 394 -40.28 -10.10 4.16
N ILE A 395 -40.36 -8.87 3.66
CA ILE A 395 -41.60 -8.08 3.60
C ILE A 395 -42.65 -8.79 2.72
N LYS A 396 -42.23 -9.28 1.54
CA LYS A 396 -43.13 -9.98 0.62
C LYS A 396 -43.69 -11.27 1.23
N ALA A 397 -42.90 -12.02 2.01
CA ALA A 397 -43.37 -13.16 2.78
C ALA A 397 -44.35 -12.76 3.89
N ALA A 398 -44.04 -11.67 4.60
CA ALA A 398 -44.90 -11.15 5.68
C ALA A 398 -46.22 -10.56 5.20
N SER A 399 -46.31 -10.07 3.97
CA SER A 399 -47.51 -9.49 3.38
C SER A 399 -48.49 -10.51 2.77
N LYS A 400 -48.10 -11.80 2.64
CA LYS A 400 -48.97 -12.85 2.09
C LYS A 400 -50.24 -13.04 2.92
N ASP A 401 -51.39 -13.10 2.23
CA ASP A 401 -52.69 -13.40 2.86
C ASP A 401 -52.80 -14.90 3.17
N SER A 402 -53.30 -15.22 4.36
CA SER A 402 -53.49 -16.59 4.81
C SER A 402 -54.51 -17.35 3.96
N ILE A 403 -55.62 -16.70 3.54
CA ILE A 403 -56.74 -17.32 2.78
C ILE A 403 -56.28 -17.62 1.35
N GLU A 404 -55.63 -16.65 0.70
CA GLU A 404 -55.11 -16.77 -0.66
C GLU A 404 -53.99 -17.81 -0.75
N SER A 405 -53.14 -17.85 0.27
CA SER A 405 -51.99 -18.81 0.37
C SER A 405 -52.46 -20.26 0.53
N LEU A 406 -53.66 -20.50 1.09
CA LEU A 406 -54.24 -21.84 1.24
C LEU A 406 -55.00 -22.29 0.01
N LYS A 407 -55.57 -21.35 -0.80
CA LYS A 407 -56.30 -21.66 -2.04
C LYS A 407 -55.41 -22.04 -3.24
N HIS A 408 -54.12 -21.72 -3.21
CA HIS A 408 -53.20 -21.88 -4.34
C HIS A 408 -52.65 -23.31 -4.50
N TYR A 409 -53.24 -24.30 -3.84
CA TYR A 409 -52.84 -25.73 -3.92
C TYR A 409 -53.87 -26.51 -4.76
N ARG A 410 -53.97 -26.14 -6.05
CA ARG A 410 -54.62 -26.97 -7.08
C ARG A 410 -53.81 -27.03 -8.35
#